data_a68dc5b893726a79d848a7c2afd569f4
#
_entry.id   a68dc5b893726a79d848a7c2afd569f4
#
_cell.length_a   1.000
_cell.length_b   1.000
_cell.length_c   1.000
_cell.angle_alpha   90.00
_cell.angle_beta   90.00
_cell.angle_gamma   90.00
#
_symmetry.space_group_name_H-M   'P 1'
#
loop_
_entity.id
_entity.type
_entity.pdbx_description
1 polymer ?
#
loop_
_entity_poly.entity_id
_entity_poly.type
_entity_poly.pdbx_seq_one_letter_code
_entity_poly.pdbx_strand_id
1 'polypeptide(L)'
;MNVLDRAQSRIPKPWRTIVDWFVTVAAAFAFVLTFQAEVAKPYRIPSPSMEPTLHCARPTAFCQGRFSDRVIANRLAYRFGDPKRGQIVVFRAPETAERCGLGDGGSTFVKRIIGLPGELVSERDGVIYLNRDGLVEPYVDPALRGHETDRWPRVTPGHYFVLGDNRIHSCDSRTWGTVPRSGLIGPVMLTYWPPSRGSFR
;
A
#
# COMPACT_ATOMS: atom_id res chain seq x y z
N MET A 1 24.59 20.89 -34.85
CA MET A 1 23.33 21.64 -35.12
C MET A 1 22.21 20.62 -35.07
N ASN A 2 21.44 20.60 -33.98
CA ASN A 2 20.43 19.56 -33.71
C ASN A 2 19.22 19.69 -34.65
N VAL A 3 18.54 18.58 -34.93
CA VAL A 3 17.34 18.51 -35.78
C VAL A 3 16.26 19.49 -35.31
N LEU A 4 16.17 19.74 -34.00
CA LEU A 4 15.27 20.70 -33.38
C LEU A 4 15.61 22.17 -33.80
N ASP A 5 16.88 22.52 -33.92
CA ASP A 5 17.29 23.88 -34.34
C ASP A 5 16.88 24.20 -35.76
N ARG A 6 16.88 23.23 -36.69
CA ARG A 6 16.44 23.40 -38.07
C ARG A 6 14.92 23.57 -38.21
N ALA A 7 14.13 22.90 -37.35
CA ALA A 7 12.68 23.06 -37.38
C ALA A 7 12.24 24.42 -36.81
N GLN A 8 12.93 24.93 -35.80
CA GLN A 8 12.63 26.21 -35.18
C GLN A 8 12.97 27.43 -36.00
N SER A 9 13.94 27.35 -36.96
CA SER A 9 14.36 28.49 -37.78
C SER A 9 13.29 29.00 -38.76
N ARG A 10 12.24 28.21 -39.02
CA ARG A 10 11.13 28.58 -39.94
C ARG A 10 9.95 29.27 -39.26
N ILE A 11 9.95 29.41 -37.93
CA ILE A 11 8.83 29.97 -37.16
C ILE A 11 9.15 31.43 -36.81
N PRO A 12 8.23 32.41 -37.06
CA PRO A 12 8.40 33.80 -36.63
C PRO A 12 8.65 33.92 -35.13
N LYS A 13 9.52 34.86 -34.72
CA LYS A 13 9.94 35.02 -33.30
C LYS A 13 8.82 34.95 -32.25
N PRO A 14 7.63 35.60 -32.41
CA PRO A 14 6.58 35.53 -31.40
C PRO A 14 6.01 34.13 -31.28
N TRP A 15 5.88 33.37 -32.35
CA TRP A 15 5.37 32.00 -32.34
C TRP A 15 6.35 30.99 -31.73
N ARG A 16 7.65 31.25 -31.82
CA ARG A 16 8.69 30.39 -31.21
C ARG A 16 8.50 30.35 -29.69
N THR A 17 8.28 31.47 -29.03
CA THR A 17 8.07 31.56 -27.62
C THR A 17 6.81 30.76 -27.20
N ILE A 18 5.74 30.86 -27.99
CA ILE A 18 4.50 30.10 -27.74
C ILE A 18 4.74 28.60 -27.89
N VAL A 19 5.43 28.19 -28.96
CA VAL A 19 5.78 26.77 -29.20
C VAL A 19 6.65 26.21 -28.07
N ASP A 20 7.68 26.97 -27.65
CA ASP A 20 8.58 26.57 -26.57
C ASP A 20 7.80 26.38 -25.23
N TRP A 21 6.86 27.27 -24.94
CA TRP A 21 5.97 27.16 -23.82
C TRP A 21 5.11 25.89 -23.90
N PHE A 22 4.47 25.62 -25.02
CA PHE A 22 3.66 24.41 -25.21
C PHE A 22 4.49 23.12 -25.08
N VAL A 23 5.68 23.09 -25.66
CA VAL A 23 6.60 21.94 -25.56
C VAL A 23 7.01 21.72 -24.11
N THR A 24 7.37 22.80 -23.39
CA THR A 24 7.77 22.71 -21.99
C THR A 24 6.63 22.20 -21.10
N VAL A 25 5.42 22.74 -21.27
CA VAL A 25 4.24 22.33 -20.52
C VAL A 25 3.87 20.86 -20.84
N ALA A 26 3.89 20.50 -22.13
CA ALA A 26 3.62 19.12 -22.55
C ALA A 26 4.66 18.13 -21.99
N ALA A 27 5.94 18.49 -22.02
CA ALA A 27 7.02 17.68 -21.45
C ALA A 27 6.86 17.52 -19.92
N ALA A 28 6.57 18.62 -19.21
CA ALA A 28 6.32 18.58 -17.77
C ALA A 28 5.09 17.71 -17.43
N PHE A 29 4.03 17.83 -18.20
CA PHE A 29 2.82 17.02 -18.02
C PHE A 29 3.08 15.54 -18.29
N ALA A 30 3.77 15.20 -19.37
CA ALA A 30 4.17 13.83 -19.68
C ALA A 30 5.07 13.25 -18.59
N PHE A 31 6.01 14.03 -18.05
CA PHE A 31 6.86 13.62 -16.92
C PHE A 31 6.02 13.32 -15.68
N VAL A 32 5.10 14.21 -15.32
CA VAL A 32 4.22 14.01 -14.14
C VAL A 32 3.35 12.76 -14.29
N LEU A 33 2.75 12.56 -15.47
CA LEU A 33 1.94 11.37 -15.75
C LEU A 33 2.76 10.09 -15.65
N THR A 34 3.96 10.07 -16.23
CA THR A 34 4.86 8.91 -16.18
C THR A 34 5.31 8.66 -14.75
N PHE A 35 5.68 9.71 -14.01
CA PHE A 35 6.06 9.61 -12.62
C PHE A 35 4.93 9.03 -11.76
N GLN A 36 3.70 9.55 -11.90
CA GLN A 36 2.55 9.03 -11.17
C GLN A 36 2.24 7.56 -11.54
N ALA A 37 2.36 7.20 -12.81
CA ALA A 37 2.09 5.85 -13.27
C ALA A 37 3.10 4.82 -12.72
N GLU A 38 4.39 5.19 -12.66
CA GLU A 38 5.47 4.24 -12.36
C GLU A 38 5.97 4.31 -10.93
N VAL A 39 5.94 5.49 -10.29
CA VAL A 39 6.60 5.71 -8.99
C VAL A 39 5.62 5.79 -7.84
N ALA A 40 4.57 6.61 -7.97
CA ALA A 40 3.71 6.99 -6.86
C ALA A 40 2.23 6.86 -7.23
N LYS A 41 1.57 5.81 -6.75
CA LYS A 41 0.14 5.59 -7.02
C LYS A 41 -0.70 5.94 -5.79
N PRO A 42 -1.74 6.79 -5.95
CA PRO A 42 -2.69 7.06 -4.88
C PRO A 42 -3.69 5.92 -4.70
N TYR A 43 -4.01 5.64 -3.44
CA TYR A 43 -5.03 4.67 -3.04
C TYR A 43 -5.95 5.29 -1.99
N ARG A 44 -7.21 4.88 -2.01
CA ARG A 44 -8.20 5.22 -0.98
C ARG A 44 -8.38 4.03 -0.05
N ILE A 45 -8.55 4.29 1.24
CA ILE A 45 -8.81 3.25 2.25
C ILE A 45 -10.34 3.06 2.40
N PRO A 46 -10.91 1.97 1.89
CA PRO A 46 -12.36 1.78 1.88
C PRO A 46 -12.88 0.99 3.09
N SER A 47 -12.03 0.28 3.81
CA SER A 47 -12.41 -0.71 4.83
C SER A 47 -11.79 -0.43 6.19
N PRO A 48 -12.40 -0.91 7.30
CA PRO A 48 -11.92 -0.67 8.66
C PRO A 48 -10.70 -1.51 9.04
N SER A 49 -10.20 -2.38 8.17
CA SER A 49 -9.17 -3.37 8.50
C SER A 49 -7.82 -2.80 8.97
N MET A 50 -7.57 -1.54 8.71
CA MET A 50 -6.34 -0.83 9.13
C MET A 50 -6.59 0.24 10.20
N GLU A 51 -7.81 0.32 10.75
CA GLU A 51 -8.10 1.17 11.91
C GLU A 51 -7.27 0.73 13.14
N PRO A 52 -6.80 1.64 13.96
CA PRO A 52 -6.91 3.09 13.88
C PRO A 52 -5.79 3.73 13.05
N THR A 53 -4.88 2.97 12.45
CA THR A 53 -3.69 3.50 11.73
C THR A 53 -4.05 4.21 10.43
N LEU A 54 -5.00 3.66 9.67
CA LEU A 54 -5.58 4.25 8.47
C LEU A 54 -7.10 4.16 8.56
N HIS A 55 -7.75 5.29 8.35
CA HIS A 55 -9.19 5.40 8.54
C HIS A 55 -9.98 5.22 7.26
N CYS A 56 -11.09 4.49 7.35
CA CYS A 56 -12.15 4.52 6.36
C CYS A 56 -13.26 5.50 6.77
N ALA A 57 -14.13 5.88 5.82
CA ALA A 57 -15.18 6.86 6.06
C ALA A 57 -16.47 6.22 6.59
N ARG A 58 -17.09 6.84 7.59
CA ARG A 58 -18.50 6.60 7.95
C ARG A 58 -19.42 6.92 6.75
N PRO A 59 -20.57 6.27 6.58
CA PRO A 59 -21.25 5.37 7.53
C PRO A 59 -20.84 3.89 7.42
N THR A 60 -19.76 3.55 6.71
CA THR A 60 -19.30 2.16 6.64
C THR A 60 -19.06 1.62 8.06
N ALA A 61 -19.58 0.44 8.34
CA ALA A 61 -19.49 -0.19 9.66
C ALA A 61 -18.03 -0.26 10.13
N PHE A 62 -17.82 0.03 11.42
CA PHE A 62 -16.51 0.02 12.10
C PHE A 62 -15.50 1.06 11.59
N CYS A 63 -15.88 1.94 10.67
CA CYS A 63 -15.04 3.05 10.23
C CYS A 63 -15.10 4.20 11.23
N GLN A 64 -13.93 4.72 11.63
CA GLN A 64 -13.81 5.79 12.62
C GLN A 64 -13.73 7.17 11.98
N GLY A 65 -13.23 7.27 10.74
CA GLY A 65 -13.00 8.53 10.07
C GLY A 65 -14.26 9.21 9.53
N ARG A 66 -14.29 10.54 9.51
CA ARG A 66 -15.26 11.31 8.73
C ARG A 66 -15.00 11.17 7.22
N PHE A 67 -13.72 11.08 6.85
CA PHE A 67 -13.25 10.89 5.49
C PHE A 67 -12.32 9.69 5.44
N SER A 68 -12.35 8.95 4.32
CA SER A 68 -11.37 7.90 4.06
C SER A 68 -9.99 8.50 3.84
N ASP A 69 -8.97 7.87 4.43
CA ASP A 69 -7.59 8.21 4.14
C ASP A 69 -7.24 7.93 2.68
N ARG A 70 -6.43 8.80 2.11
CA ARG A 70 -5.80 8.59 0.82
C ARG A 70 -4.30 8.53 1.03
N VAL A 71 -3.73 7.46 0.55
CA VAL A 71 -2.32 7.14 0.74
C VAL A 71 -1.60 7.06 -0.59
N ILE A 72 -0.30 7.33 -0.58
CA ILE A 72 0.58 7.11 -1.72
C ILE A 72 1.47 5.91 -1.43
N ALA A 73 1.49 4.93 -2.33
CA ALA A 73 2.41 3.81 -2.29
C ALA A 73 3.57 4.03 -3.26
N ASN A 74 4.80 3.71 -2.79
CA ASN A 74 6.01 3.74 -3.61
C ASN A 74 6.17 2.42 -4.37
N ARG A 75 5.89 2.42 -5.67
CA ARG A 75 5.94 1.23 -6.51
C ARG A 75 7.38 0.78 -6.84
N LEU A 76 8.34 1.68 -6.73
CA LEU A 76 9.75 1.38 -7.02
C LEU A 76 10.50 0.77 -5.84
N ALA A 77 9.98 0.94 -4.61
CA ALA A 77 10.68 0.52 -3.39
C ALA A 77 11.15 -0.94 -3.45
N TYR A 78 10.27 -1.83 -3.93
CA TYR A 78 10.56 -3.26 -3.98
C TYR A 78 11.30 -3.72 -5.25
N ARG A 79 11.67 -2.79 -6.14
CA ARG A 79 12.64 -3.06 -7.21
C ARG A 79 14.08 -2.97 -6.70
N PHE A 80 14.32 -2.15 -5.66
CA PHE A 80 15.65 -1.83 -5.15
C PHE A 80 15.90 -2.32 -3.73
N GLY A 81 14.88 -2.86 -3.06
CA GLY A 81 15.00 -3.34 -1.68
C GLY A 81 13.97 -4.41 -1.34
N ASP A 82 14.15 -5.01 -0.16
CA ASP A 82 13.23 -6.02 0.34
C ASP A 82 12.15 -5.43 1.23
N PRO A 83 10.94 -6.01 1.18
CA PRO A 83 9.88 -5.69 2.11
C PRO A 83 10.31 -5.94 3.56
N LYS A 84 10.03 -4.99 4.45
CA LYS A 84 10.42 -5.03 5.86
C LYS A 84 9.21 -5.23 6.76
N ARG A 85 9.41 -5.92 7.89
CA ARG A 85 8.40 -6.03 8.95
C ARG A 85 7.93 -4.64 9.41
N GLY A 86 6.64 -4.54 9.70
CA GLY A 86 6.01 -3.31 10.15
C GLY A 86 5.60 -2.35 9.03
N GLN A 87 6.10 -2.52 7.80
CA GLN A 87 5.66 -1.70 6.67
C GLN A 87 4.18 -1.96 6.36
N ILE A 88 3.43 -0.88 6.15
CA ILE A 88 2.10 -0.95 5.57
C ILE A 88 2.29 -1.05 4.06
N VAL A 89 1.72 -2.08 3.46
CA VAL A 89 1.91 -2.38 2.03
C VAL A 89 0.59 -2.41 1.28
N VAL A 90 0.66 -1.95 0.05
CA VAL A 90 -0.39 -2.14 -0.95
C VAL A 90 0.00 -3.36 -1.79
N PHE A 91 -0.95 -4.28 -1.99
CA PHE A 91 -0.70 -5.52 -2.74
C PHE A 91 -1.97 -5.99 -3.47
N ARG A 92 -1.77 -6.88 -4.45
CA ARG A 92 -2.88 -7.57 -5.11
C ARG A 92 -3.36 -8.71 -4.23
N ALA A 93 -4.67 -8.82 -4.07
CA ALA A 93 -5.28 -9.92 -3.33
C ALA A 93 -4.82 -11.26 -3.91
N PRO A 94 -4.41 -12.23 -3.09
CA PRO A 94 -4.24 -13.60 -3.56
C PRO A 94 -5.60 -14.19 -3.96
N GLU A 95 -5.62 -15.16 -4.85
CA GLU A 95 -6.86 -15.83 -5.29
C GLU A 95 -7.65 -16.40 -4.10
N THR A 96 -6.93 -16.89 -3.09
CA THR A 96 -7.53 -17.40 -1.85
C THR A 96 -8.27 -16.34 -1.01
N ALA A 97 -8.16 -15.05 -1.36
CA ALA A 97 -8.89 -13.96 -0.69
C ALA A 97 -10.40 -13.97 -0.99
N GLU A 98 -10.85 -14.74 -1.97
CA GLU A 98 -12.27 -15.01 -2.22
C GLU A 98 -12.99 -15.58 -0.98
N ARG A 99 -12.27 -16.28 -0.12
CA ARG A 99 -12.78 -16.79 1.17
C ARG A 99 -13.32 -15.68 2.09
N CYS A 100 -12.94 -14.44 1.83
CA CYS A 100 -13.40 -13.28 2.58
C CYS A 100 -14.63 -12.59 1.97
N GLY A 101 -15.20 -13.13 0.88
CA GLY A 101 -16.31 -12.49 0.16
C GLY A 101 -15.93 -11.16 -0.50
N LEU A 102 -14.64 -10.89 -0.68
CA LEU A 102 -14.11 -9.60 -1.16
C LEU A 102 -13.75 -9.62 -2.65
N GLY A 103 -14.48 -10.36 -3.46
CA GLY A 103 -14.40 -10.34 -4.92
C GLY A 103 -13.23 -11.15 -5.51
N ASP A 104 -13.20 -11.18 -6.82
CA ASP A 104 -12.23 -11.85 -7.66
C ASP A 104 -10.79 -11.35 -7.45
N GLY A 105 -9.80 -12.22 -7.62
CA GLY A 105 -8.37 -12.03 -7.37
C GLY A 105 -7.65 -10.86 -8.06
N GLY A 106 -8.36 -9.76 -8.35
CA GLY A 106 -7.83 -8.50 -8.90
C GLY A 106 -7.87 -7.32 -7.93
N SER A 107 -8.53 -7.47 -6.80
CA SER A 107 -8.69 -6.41 -5.81
C SER A 107 -7.36 -6.04 -5.15
N THR A 108 -7.21 -4.76 -4.83
CA THR A 108 -6.02 -4.24 -4.14
C THR A 108 -6.31 -4.07 -2.66
N PHE A 109 -5.45 -4.64 -1.82
CA PHE A 109 -5.54 -4.56 -0.36
C PHE A 109 -4.41 -3.74 0.24
N VAL A 110 -4.66 -3.25 1.45
CA VAL A 110 -3.66 -2.58 2.29
C VAL A 110 -3.61 -3.30 3.63
N LYS A 111 -2.44 -3.82 4.00
CA LYS A 111 -2.17 -4.52 5.26
C LYS A 111 -0.75 -4.21 5.74
N ARG A 112 -0.42 -4.68 6.94
CA ARG A 112 0.91 -4.57 7.52
C ARG A 112 1.67 -5.87 7.37
N ILE A 113 2.95 -5.80 6.97
CA ILE A 113 3.85 -6.96 6.96
C ILE A 113 4.19 -7.35 8.40
N ILE A 114 3.88 -8.58 8.74
CA ILE A 114 4.12 -9.15 10.07
C ILE A 114 5.16 -10.26 10.00
N GLY A 115 4.94 -11.30 9.20
CA GLY A 115 5.88 -12.41 9.04
C GLY A 115 6.73 -12.25 7.78
N LEU A 116 8.03 -12.48 7.92
CA LEU A 116 9.02 -12.47 6.85
C LEU A 116 9.33 -13.92 6.38
N PRO A 117 9.91 -14.08 5.18
CA PRO A 117 10.29 -15.39 4.67
C PRO A 117 11.10 -16.22 5.70
N GLY A 118 10.73 -17.48 5.89
CA GLY A 118 11.38 -18.40 6.82
C GLY A 118 10.88 -18.32 8.27
N GLU A 119 9.99 -17.42 8.63
CA GLU A 119 9.46 -17.29 9.99
C GLU A 119 8.23 -18.16 10.23
N LEU A 120 8.07 -18.59 11.47
CA LEU A 120 6.87 -19.23 11.95
C LEU A 120 6.01 -18.19 12.66
N VAL A 121 4.79 -17.99 12.16
CA VAL A 121 3.81 -17.07 12.76
C VAL A 121 2.82 -17.87 13.57
N SER A 122 2.54 -17.42 14.78
CA SER A 122 1.47 -17.95 15.63
C SER A 122 0.81 -16.83 16.42
N GLU A 123 -0.41 -17.06 16.87
CA GLU A 123 -1.19 -16.15 17.69
C GLU A 123 -1.63 -16.88 18.98
N ARG A 124 -1.56 -16.20 20.12
CA ARG A 124 -2.05 -16.69 21.41
C ARG A 124 -2.77 -15.56 22.10
N ASP A 125 -4.04 -15.74 22.33
CA ASP A 125 -4.91 -14.72 22.95
C ASP A 125 -4.71 -13.33 22.28
N GLY A 126 -4.74 -13.32 20.94
CA GLY A 126 -4.58 -12.13 20.12
C GLY A 126 -3.16 -11.55 20.05
N VAL A 127 -2.19 -12.12 20.75
CA VAL A 127 -0.77 -11.70 20.67
C VAL A 127 -0.05 -12.51 19.61
N ILE A 128 0.60 -11.81 18.68
CA ILE A 128 1.39 -12.45 17.63
C ILE A 128 2.76 -12.85 18.16
N TYR A 129 3.18 -14.05 17.81
CA TYR A 129 4.51 -14.59 18.07
C TYR A 129 5.20 -14.93 16.76
N LEU A 130 6.47 -14.54 16.65
CA LEU A 130 7.34 -14.87 15.55
C LEU A 130 8.41 -15.85 16.04
N ASN A 131 8.42 -17.04 15.45
CA ASN A 131 9.20 -18.19 15.92
C ASN A 131 8.81 -18.62 17.33
N ARG A 132 9.15 -17.89 18.37
CA ARG A 132 8.72 -18.10 19.77
C ARG A 132 8.63 -16.79 20.54
N ASP A 133 9.06 -15.69 19.91
CA ASP A 133 9.15 -14.38 20.56
C ASP A 133 7.87 -13.59 20.30
N GLY A 134 7.31 -13.03 21.36
CA GLY A 134 6.13 -12.17 21.27
C GLY A 134 6.45 -10.86 20.53
N LEU A 135 5.63 -10.52 19.53
CA LEU A 135 5.78 -9.29 18.77
C LEU A 135 5.17 -8.11 19.53
N VAL A 136 5.95 -7.05 19.72
CA VAL A 136 5.45 -5.79 20.26
C VAL A 136 4.78 -4.99 19.14
N GLU A 137 3.48 -4.73 19.29
CA GLU A 137 2.63 -4.11 18.27
C GLU A 137 1.90 -2.87 18.81
N PRO A 138 2.61 -1.74 18.95
CA PRO A 138 2.02 -0.52 19.56
C PRO A 138 0.94 0.13 18.69
N TYR A 139 0.82 -0.28 17.43
CA TYR A 139 -0.17 0.19 16.47
C TYR A 139 -1.51 -0.56 16.55
N VAL A 140 -1.57 -1.66 17.28
CA VAL A 140 -2.80 -2.43 17.49
C VAL A 140 -3.48 -1.92 18.76
N ASP A 141 -4.68 -1.38 18.60
CA ASP A 141 -5.54 -1.04 19.73
C ASP A 141 -5.90 -2.33 20.51
N PRO A 142 -5.69 -2.37 21.83
CA PRO A 142 -6.08 -3.53 22.65
C PRO A 142 -7.54 -3.97 22.45
N ALA A 143 -8.45 -3.01 22.25
CA ALA A 143 -9.87 -3.30 22.00
C ALA A 143 -10.13 -3.92 20.62
N LEU A 144 -9.20 -3.82 19.68
CA LEU A 144 -9.29 -4.34 18.31
C LEU A 144 -8.38 -5.56 18.08
N ARG A 145 -7.75 -6.09 19.13
CA ARG A 145 -6.78 -7.18 19.05
C ARG A 145 -7.43 -8.54 18.79
N GLY A 146 -8.60 -8.82 19.40
CA GLY A 146 -9.20 -10.16 19.42
C GLY A 146 -8.54 -11.07 20.46
N HIS A 147 -8.98 -12.33 20.49
CA HIS A 147 -8.53 -13.35 21.45
C HIS A 147 -8.25 -14.70 20.78
N GLU A 148 -8.00 -14.69 19.47
CA GLU A 148 -7.75 -15.90 18.71
C GLU A 148 -6.43 -16.55 19.15
N THR A 149 -6.37 -17.87 19.02
CA THR A 149 -5.16 -18.66 19.22
C THR A 149 -5.04 -19.61 18.04
N ASP A 150 -4.01 -19.42 17.22
CA ASP A 150 -3.80 -20.20 16.02
C ASP A 150 -2.31 -20.29 15.63
N ARG A 151 -2.00 -21.17 14.70
CA ARG A 151 -0.65 -21.36 14.18
C ARG A 151 -0.69 -21.64 12.69
N TRP A 152 0.10 -20.88 11.95
CA TRP A 152 0.18 -21.01 10.50
C TRP A 152 1.45 -21.73 10.05
N PRO A 153 1.46 -22.29 8.84
CA PRO A 153 2.67 -22.84 8.25
C PRO A 153 3.79 -21.78 8.20
N ARG A 154 5.03 -22.24 8.21
CA ARG A 154 6.19 -21.35 8.06
C ARG A 154 6.05 -20.53 6.78
N VAL A 155 6.34 -19.24 6.87
CA VAL A 155 6.33 -18.34 5.71
C VAL A 155 7.35 -18.83 4.69
N THR A 156 6.89 -19.20 3.50
CA THR A 156 7.75 -19.72 2.45
C THR A 156 8.68 -18.64 1.89
N PRO A 157 9.84 -19.01 1.30
CA PRO A 157 10.70 -18.04 0.62
C PRO A 157 9.93 -17.20 -0.40
N GLY A 158 10.21 -15.90 -0.43
CA GLY A 158 9.54 -14.96 -1.32
C GLY A 158 8.09 -14.64 -0.99
N HIS A 159 7.59 -15.04 0.19
CA HIS A 159 6.24 -14.74 0.66
C HIS A 159 6.28 -13.93 1.96
N TYR A 160 5.16 -13.27 2.25
CA TYR A 160 4.99 -12.42 3.43
C TYR A 160 3.65 -12.70 4.10
N PHE A 161 3.65 -12.74 5.43
CA PHE A 161 2.44 -12.84 6.22
C PHE A 161 2.00 -11.44 6.60
N VAL A 162 0.79 -11.06 6.22
CA VAL A 162 0.28 -9.70 6.39
C VAL A 162 -0.98 -9.69 7.24
N LEU A 163 -1.10 -8.71 8.15
CA LEU A 163 -2.27 -8.53 9.01
C LEU A 163 -2.83 -7.12 8.89
N GLY A 164 -4.14 -6.98 9.14
CA GLY A 164 -4.74 -5.70 9.43
C GLY A 164 -4.40 -5.24 10.85
N ASP A 165 -4.35 -3.94 11.08
CA ASP A 165 -4.14 -3.38 12.42
C ASP A 165 -5.41 -3.54 13.28
N ASN A 166 -6.59 -3.51 12.66
CA ASN A 166 -7.86 -3.90 13.26
C ASN A 166 -8.04 -5.43 13.14
N ARG A 167 -7.54 -6.18 14.08
CA ARG A 167 -7.48 -7.65 14.05
C ARG A 167 -8.86 -8.30 13.95
N ILE A 168 -9.85 -7.77 14.66
CA ILE A 168 -11.22 -8.35 14.71
C ILE A 168 -12.03 -8.02 13.44
N HIS A 169 -11.68 -6.97 12.70
CA HIS A 169 -12.37 -6.57 11.47
C HIS A 169 -11.46 -6.63 10.25
N SER A 170 -10.53 -7.58 10.23
CA SER A 170 -9.61 -7.78 9.11
C SER A 170 -9.68 -9.20 8.58
N CYS A 171 -10.01 -9.32 7.30
CA CYS A 171 -9.66 -10.51 6.57
C CYS A 171 -8.24 -10.34 6.02
N ASP A 172 -7.34 -11.26 6.37
CA ASP A 172 -5.91 -11.14 6.11
C ASP A 172 -5.22 -12.53 6.04
N SER A 173 -3.92 -12.61 6.19
CA SER A 173 -3.16 -13.86 6.06
C SER A 173 -3.60 -14.97 7.01
N ARG A 174 -4.31 -14.67 8.06
CA ARG A 174 -4.93 -15.67 8.95
C ARG A 174 -5.96 -16.52 8.20
N THR A 175 -6.64 -15.92 7.22
CA THR A 175 -7.70 -16.58 6.44
C THR A 175 -7.20 -17.10 5.11
N TRP A 176 -6.43 -16.30 4.35
CA TRP A 176 -6.04 -16.64 2.97
C TRP A 176 -4.60 -17.13 2.82
N GLY A 177 -3.77 -17.07 3.89
CA GLY A 177 -2.36 -17.46 3.84
C GLY A 177 -1.42 -16.32 3.45
N THR A 178 -0.23 -16.66 2.99
CA THR A 178 0.82 -15.69 2.68
C THR A 178 0.65 -15.03 1.32
N VAL A 179 1.20 -13.82 1.16
CA VAL A 179 1.20 -13.05 -0.08
C VAL A 179 2.56 -13.16 -0.75
N PRO A 180 2.64 -13.52 -2.04
CA PRO A 180 3.91 -13.59 -2.75
C PRO A 180 4.50 -12.19 -2.97
N ARG A 181 5.84 -12.07 -3.00
CA ARG A 181 6.55 -10.82 -3.28
C ARG A 181 6.08 -10.16 -4.59
N SER A 182 5.79 -10.94 -5.61
CA SER A 182 5.29 -10.46 -6.91
C SER A 182 3.92 -9.79 -6.83
N GLY A 183 3.13 -10.11 -5.79
CA GLY A 183 1.86 -9.47 -5.51
C GLY A 183 1.99 -8.12 -4.81
N LEU A 184 3.15 -7.84 -4.17
CA LEU A 184 3.37 -6.57 -3.47
C LEU A 184 3.57 -5.43 -4.48
N ILE A 185 2.78 -4.39 -4.35
CA ILE A 185 2.84 -3.20 -5.22
C ILE A 185 3.86 -2.21 -4.66
N GLY A 186 3.83 -1.96 -3.36
CA GLY A 186 4.77 -1.07 -2.70
C GLY A 186 4.35 -0.67 -1.29
N PRO A 187 5.29 -0.17 -0.47
CA PRO A 187 4.98 0.36 0.85
C PRO A 187 4.20 1.67 0.74
N VAL A 188 3.29 1.90 1.68
CA VAL A 188 2.67 3.20 1.90
C VAL A 188 3.72 4.14 2.45
N MET A 189 3.97 5.25 1.74
CA MET A 189 4.98 6.24 2.13
C MET A 189 4.37 7.52 2.71
N LEU A 190 3.15 7.84 2.32
CA LEU A 190 2.50 9.10 2.70
C LEU A 190 0.99 8.90 2.81
N THR A 191 0.41 9.41 3.89
CA THR A 191 -1.01 9.72 3.96
C THR A 191 -1.15 11.21 3.64
N TYR A 192 -1.85 11.56 2.54
CA TYR A 192 -1.95 12.96 2.08
C TYR A 192 -3.34 13.56 2.27
N TRP A 193 -4.33 12.74 2.56
CA TRP A 193 -5.71 13.18 2.82
C TRP A 193 -6.34 12.36 3.94
N PRO A 194 -7.13 12.99 4.82
CA PRO A 194 -7.31 14.43 4.97
C PRO A 194 -6.05 15.12 5.52
N PRO A 195 -5.85 16.44 5.26
CA PRO A 195 -4.63 17.14 5.69
C PRO A 195 -4.35 17.04 7.19
N SER A 196 -5.42 16.98 8.01
CA SER A 196 -5.30 16.82 9.47
C SER A 196 -4.66 15.49 9.92
N ARG A 197 -4.55 14.49 9.03
CA ARG A 197 -3.91 13.19 9.27
C ARG A 197 -2.74 12.93 8.32
N GLY A 198 -2.27 13.96 7.63
CA GLY A 198 -1.10 13.89 6.76
C GLY A 198 0.14 13.42 7.53
N SER A 199 0.79 12.32 7.08
CA SER A 199 1.97 11.76 7.73
C SER A 199 2.82 10.95 6.76
N PHE A 200 4.14 11.08 6.88
CA PHE A 200 5.09 10.16 6.25
C PHE A 200 5.21 8.87 7.08
N ARG A 201 5.45 7.75 6.40
CA ARG A 201 5.52 6.41 7.00
C ARG A 201 6.79 5.67 6.58
#